data_3a7ae06d438a8e5b7ef3b2d1e46a425d
#
_entry.id   3a7ae06d438a8e5b7ef3b2d1e46a425d
#
_cell.length_a   1.000
_cell.length_b   1.000
_cell.length_c   1.000
_cell.angle_alpha   90.00
_cell.angle_beta   90.00
_cell.angle_gamma   90.00
#
_symmetry.space_group_name_H-M   'P 1'
#
loop_
_entity.id
_entity.type
_entity.pdbx_description
1 polymer ?
#
loop_
_entity_poly.entity_id
_entity_poly.type
_entity_poly.pdbx_seq_one_letter_code
_entity_poly.pdbx_strand_id
1 'polypeptide(L)'
;MSSARSGKGKLVVDRVQTGVRVERRILKVLKGLAEYHDMSLGDLLEGIVLHAFEGKAPFRDEASLQVIADLKRIYGLDFGAEASHRLVDGE
;
A
#
# COMPACT_ATOMS: atom_id res chain seq x y z
N MET A 1 -0.19 -19.29 18.26
CA MET A 1 -0.52 -18.83 18.31
C MET A 1 -1.14 -18.25 18.37
N SER A 2 -1.21 -18.10 18.28
CA SER A 2 -1.69 -17.47 18.39
C SER A 2 -2.34 -17.07 18.57
N SER A 3 -2.31 -17.06 18.75
CA SER A 3 -2.89 -16.66 19.07
C SER A 3 -3.80 -16.34 19.26
N ALA A 4 -3.85 -16.47 19.50
CA ALA A 4 -4.79 -16.11 19.81
C ALA A 4 -5.82 -15.82 19.31
N ARG A 5 -6.33 -16.24 18.97
CA ARG A 5 -7.05 -15.92 18.36
C ARG A 5 -8.21 -16.14 18.15
N SER A 6 -8.82 -16.23 18.60
CA SER A 6 -10.11 -16.30 18.16
C SER A 6 -10.16 -15.88 16.74
N GLY A 7 -10.37 -16.60 15.81
CA GLY A 7 -10.36 -16.35 14.41
C GLY A 7 -9.99 -14.97 13.96
N LYS A 8 -10.31 -13.96 14.73
CA LYS A 8 -9.94 -12.61 14.41
C LYS A 8 -8.91 -12.07 15.35
N GLY A 9 -8.27 -12.93 16.08
CA GLY A 9 -7.26 -12.53 17.01
C GLY A 9 -6.10 -11.86 16.30
N LYS A 10 -5.42 -11.03 17.05
CA LYS A 10 -4.25 -10.33 16.52
C LYS A 10 -3.03 -11.21 16.63
N LEU A 11 -2.16 -11.06 15.65
CA LEU A 11 -0.88 -11.73 15.67
C LEU A 11 0.16 -10.76 16.22
N VAL A 12 0.94 -11.22 17.16
CA VAL A 12 2.03 -10.42 17.70
C VAL A 12 3.23 -10.63 16.80
N VAL A 13 3.77 -9.54 16.26
CA VAL A 13 4.88 -9.59 15.32
C VAL A 13 5.97 -8.64 15.78
N ASP A 14 7.15 -8.81 15.24
CA ASP A 14 8.30 -7.97 15.54
C ASP A 14 8.54 -7.08 14.34
N ARG A 15 8.19 -5.81 14.47
CA ARG A 15 8.43 -4.85 13.39
C ARG A 15 9.72 -4.13 13.60
N VAL A 16 10.43 -3.91 12.50
CA VAL A 16 11.69 -3.18 12.52
C VAL A 16 11.55 -1.94 11.68
N GLN A 17 12.34 -0.93 12.02
CA GLN A 17 12.35 0.31 11.26
C GLN A 17 13.22 0.10 10.03
N THR A 18 12.73 0.53 8.87
CA THR A 18 13.51 0.48 7.64
C THR A 18 13.18 1.70 6.81
N GLY A 19 14.05 2.05 5.90
CA GLY A 19 13.82 3.19 5.03
C GLY A 19 14.06 2.81 3.58
N VAL A 20 13.21 3.31 2.72
CA VAL A 20 13.35 3.13 1.28
C VAL A 20 13.02 4.45 0.62
N ARG A 21 13.53 4.64 -0.58
CA ARG A 21 13.19 5.81 -1.38
C ARG A 21 12.10 5.41 -2.35
N VAL A 22 11.03 6.19 -2.39
CA VAL A 22 9.87 5.89 -3.23
C VAL A 22 9.53 7.15 -4.01
N GLU A 23 9.09 6.98 -5.23
CA GLU A 23 8.68 8.12 -6.04
C GLU A 23 7.60 8.91 -5.30
N ARG A 24 7.72 10.24 -5.33
CA ARG A 24 6.93 11.10 -4.46
C ARG A 24 5.42 10.95 -4.64
N ARG A 25 4.96 10.88 -5.89
CA ARG A 25 3.52 10.78 -6.14
C ARG A 25 2.96 9.44 -5.72
N ILE A 26 3.74 8.38 -5.89
CA ILE A 26 3.35 7.06 -5.39
C ILE A 26 3.17 7.13 -3.87
N LEU A 27 4.11 7.77 -3.19
CA LEU A 27 4.00 7.89 -1.73
C LEU A 27 2.77 8.70 -1.33
N LYS A 28 2.48 9.78 -2.06
CA LYS A 28 1.28 10.59 -1.77
C LYS A 28 0.00 9.77 -1.89
N VAL A 29 -0.10 8.96 -2.94
CA VAL A 29 -1.26 8.10 -3.12
C VAL A 29 -1.35 7.09 -1.99
N LEU A 30 -0.21 6.48 -1.64
CA LEU A 30 -0.19 5.50 -0.55
C LEU A 30 -0.66 6.12 0.76
N LYS A 31 -0.14 7.30 1.08
CA LYS A 31 -0.53 7.96 2.33
C LYS A 31 -2.01 8.33 2.34
N GLY A 32 -2.51 8.83 1.22
CA GLY A 32 -3.93 9.15 1.11
C GLY A 32 -4.80 7.93 1.26
N LEU A 33 -4.37 6.81 0.69
CA LEU A 33 -5.14 5.57 0.79
C LEU A 33 -5.11 5.02 2.22
N ALA A 34 -3.96 5.12 2.88
CA ALA A 34 -3.86 4.70 4.28
C ALA A 34 -4.81 5.52 5.14
N GLU A 35 -4.85 6.83 4.91
CA GLU A 35 -5.74 7.70 5.63
C GLU A 35 -7.20 7.33 5.38
N TYR A 36 -7.55 7.04 4.14
CA TYR A 36 -8.92 6.65 3.79
C TYR A 36 -9.32 5.39 4.56
N HIS A 37 -8.41 4.44 4.70
CA HIS A 37 -8.70 3.19 5.40
C HIS A 37 -8.46 3.29 6.90
N ASP A 38 -8.06 4.44 7.38
CA ASP A 38 -7.81 4.69 8.80
C ASP A 38 -6.76 3.72 9.36
N MET A 39 -5.68 3.58 8.64
CA MET A 39 -4.59 2.72 9.04
C MET A 39 -3.25 3.42 8.81
N SER A 40 -2.20 2.91 9.41
CA SER A 40 -0.88 3.47 9.20
C SER A 40 -0.34 3.07 7.83
N LEU A 41 0.64 3.81 7.35
CA LEU A 41 1.29 3.48 6.09
C LEU A 41 1.91 2.09 6.15
N GLY A 42 2.51 1.75 7.29
CA GLY A 42 3.10 0.42 7.45
C GLY A 42 2.08 -0.70 7.32
N ASP A 43 0.92 -0.52 7.96
CA ASP A 43 -0.17 -1.50 7.85
C ASP A 43 -0.61 -1.66 6.40
N LEU A 44 -0.76 -0.54 5.71
CA LEU A 44 -1.19 -0.59 4.31
C LEU A 44 -0.17 -1.34 3.47
N LEU A 45 1.11 -1.01 3.64
CA LEU A 45 2.17 -1.66 2.86
C LEU A 45 2.25 -3.15 3.16
N GLU A 46 2.11 -3.54 4.43
CA GLU A 46 2.11 -4.94 4.78
C GLU A 46 0.97 -5.69 4.08
N GLY A 47 -0.21 -5.08 4.06
CA GLY A 47 -1.33 -5.71 3.38
C GLY A 47 -1.11 -5.87 1.89
N ILE A 48 -0.59 -4.83 1.25
CA ILE A 48 -0.30 -4.89 -0.17
C ILE A 48 0.71 -5.99 -0.47
N VAL A 49 1.79 -6.02 0.31
CA VAL A 49 2.87 -6.98 0.07
C VAL A 49 2.40 -8.40 0.31
N LEU A 50 1.63 -8.63 1.38
CA LEU A 50 1.15 -9.98 1.66
C LEU A 50 0.25 -10.49 0.55
N HIS A 51 -0.61 -9.64 0.01
CA HIS A 51 -1.45 -10.03 -1.13
C HIS A 51 -0.57 -10.34 -2.35
N ALA A 52 0.41 -9.46 -2.60
CA ALA A 52 1.29 -9.66 -3.74
C ALA A 52 2.07 -10.97 -3.64
N PHE A 53 2.51 -11.33 -2.43
CA PHE A 53 3.24 -12.58 -2.22
C PHE A 53 2.39 -13.80 -2.59
N GLU A 54 1.07 -13.69 -2.46
CA GLU A 54 0.17 -14.79 -2.80
C GLU A 54 -0.38 -14.67 -4.22
N GLY A 55 0.12 -13.72 -4.99
CA GLY A 55 -0.37 -13.52 -6.35
C GLY A 55 -1.76 -12.96 -6.42
N LYS A 56 -2.20 -12.28 -5.36
CA LYS A 56 -3.55 -11.72 -5.30
C LYS A 56 -3.49 -10.21 -5.42
N ALA A 57 -4.50 -9.63 -6.05
CA ALA A 57 -4.62 -8.18 -6.12
C ALA A 57 -4.96 -7.67 -4.72
N PRO A 58 -4.24 -6.63 -4.24
CA PRO A 58 -4.50 -6.11 -2.90
C PRO A 58 -5.80 -5.33 -2.77
N PHE A 59 -6.31 -4.79 -3.86
CA PHE A 59 -7.54 -4.00 -3.85
C PHE A 59 -8.45 -4.51 -4.94
N ARG A 60 -9.64 -4.96 -4.54
CA ARG A 60 -10.60 -5.50 -5.50
C ARG A 60 -11.99 -4.88 -5.37
N ASP A 61 -12.26 -4.22 -4.26
CA ASP A 61 -13.56 -3.57 -4.08
C ASP A 61 -13.60 -2.25 -4.86
N GLU A 62 -14.76 -1.95 -5.41
CA GLU A 62 -14.89 -0.76 -6.26
C GLU A 62 -14.60 0.52 -5.51
N ALA A 63 -14.99 0.59 -4.23
CA ALA A 63 -14.79 1.81 -3.45
C ALA A 63 -13.31 2.13 -3.32
N SER A 64 -12.48 1.14 -2.98
CA SER A 64 -11.05 1.37 -2.85
C SER A 64 -10.42 1.72 -4.20
N LEU A 65 -10.84 1.02 -5.26
CA LEU A 65 -10.30 1.31 -6.58
C LEU A 65 -10.65 2.72 -7.04
N GLN A 66 -11.85 3.19 -6.69
CA GLN A 66 -12.23 4.56 -7.03
C GLN A 66 -11.41 5.58 -6.26
N VAL A 67 -11.19 5.33 -4.97
CA VAL A 67 -10.35 6.23 -4.17
C VAL A 67 -8.95 6.29 -4.74
N ILE A 68 -8.39 5.15 -5.14
CA ILE A 68 -7.06 5.13 -5.75
C ILE A 68 -7.05 5.98 -7.02
N ALA A 69 -8.06 5.81 -7.87
CA ALA A 69 -8.13 6.58 -9.11
C ALA A 69 -8.21 8.08 -8.82
N ASP A 70 -8.99 8.46 -7.81
CA ASP A 70 -9.12 9.86 -7.42
C ASP A 70 -7.81 10.42 -6.88
N LEU A 71 -7.12 9.65 -6.05
CA LEU A 71 -5.85 10.10 -5.48
C LEU A 71 -4.78 10.22 -6.56
N LYS A 72 -4.76 9.30 -7.51
CA LYS A 72 -3.82 9.39 -8.63
C LYS A 72 -4.07 10.66 -9.41
N ARG A 73 -5.32 11.00 -9.65
CA ARG A 73 -5.65 12.23 -10.36
C ARG A 73 -5.24 13.46 -9.57
N ILE A 74 -5.54 13.46 -8.27
CA ILE A 74 -5.25 14.60 -7.39
C ILE A 74 -3.75 14.88 -7.34
N TYR A 75 -2.94 13.84 -7.24
CA TYR A 75 -1.50 14.00 -7.09
C TYR A 75 -0.74 13.88 -8.41
N GLY A 76 -1.46 13.72 -9.50
CA GLY A 76 -0.83 13.70 -10.81
C GLY A 76 0.00 12.46 -11.10
N LEU A 77 -0.35 11.33 -10.46
CA LEU A 77 0.35 10.07 -10.73
C LEU A 77 -0.18 9.52 -12.05
N ASP A 78 0.60 9.69 -13.12
CA ASP A 78 0.13 9.43 -14.47
C ASP A 78 0.82 8.24 -15.14
N PHE A 79 1.44 7.38 -14.36
CA PHE A 79 1.99 6.12 -14.90
C PHE A 79 1.51 4.98 -14.01
N GLY A 80 1.62 3.78 -14.51
CA GLY A 80 1.12 2.61 -13.81
C GLY A 80 2.16 1.51 -13.76
N ALA A 81 1.69 0.29 -13.61
CA ALA A 81 2.55 -0.87 -13.40
C ALA A 81 3.56 -1.07 -14.53
N GLU A 82 3.23 -0.60 -15.73
CA GLU A 82 4.13 -0.74 -16.86
C GLU A 82 5.45 0.02 -16.65
N ALA A 83 5.45 1.00 -15.74
CA ALA A 83 6.65 1.77 -15.44
C ALA A 83 7.50 1.14 -14.35
N SER A 84 7.07 0.04 -13.77
CA SER A 84 7.80 -0.63 -12.70
C SER A 84 9.22 -0.94 -13.14
N HIS A 85 10.15 -0.65 -12.24
CA HIS A 85 11.59 -0.94 -12.45
C HIS A 85 12.21 -0.13 -13.57
N ARG A 86 11.51 0.87 -14.08
CA ARG A 86 12.02 1.76 -15.12
C ARG A 86 12.14 3.22 -14.67
N LEU A 87 11.81 3.47 -13.40
CA LEU A 87 11.87 4.83 -12.88
C LEU A 87 13.30 5.16 -12.49
N VAL A 88 13.76 6.35 -12.88
CA VAL A 88 15.09 6.82 -12.52
C VAL A 88 14.94 8.17 -11.82
N ASP A 89 15.87 8.45 -10.91
CA ASP A 89 15.83 9.71 -10.16
C ASP A 89 16.07 10.89 -11.08
N GLY A 90 15.27 11.94 -10.86
CA GLY A 90 15.49 13.19 -11.58
C GLY A 90 16.63 13.99 -11.01
N GLU A 91 16.99 15.05 -11.68
CA GLU A 91 18.07 15.94 -11.27
C GLU A 91 17.73 16.81 -10.10
#